data_24354f5bbb7ef150fe9736c51e20753e
#
_entry.id   24354f5bbb7ef150fe9736c51e20753e
#
_cell.length_a   1.000
_cell.length_b   1.000
_cell.length_c   1.000
_cell.angle_alpha   90.00
_cell.angle_beta   90.00
_cell.angle_gamma   90.00
#
_symmetry.space_group_name_H-M   'P 1'
#
loop_
_entity.id
_entity.type
_entity.pdbx_description
1 polymer ?
#
loop_
_entity_poly.entity_id
_entity_poly.type
_entity_poly.pdbx_seq_one_letter_code
_entity_poly.pdbx_strand_id
1 'polypeptide(L)'
;MIDSRVLERHGLKSDEYERIVQFMGREPNLTELGIFSVMWSEHCSYKSSRVHLKTLPTEGPTVLQGPGENAGAVDIGEGLAAVFKIESHNHPSFIEPYQGAATGVGGIIRDIFTMGARPIALLNSLRFGSLDAPGTRRLLEGVVAGIAGYGNSIGIPTVGGEIAFEPSYAGNPLVNVFCLGIAKASDIIKGVASGVGNAVYYVGAKTGRDGIHGATMASAEFDEKSAEKRPAVQVGDPFMEKLLLEACLEVMKTDALIGIQDMGAAGLTCSTTEMGSRGGAGVEIDVSLVPQRETGMTPYEIMLSESQERMLLVSKIRSTSASRPCFETSSMRSCDSDSMIS
;
A
#
# COMPACT_ATOMS: atom_id res chain seq x y z
N MET A 1 -26.99 15.97 -7.49
CA MET A 1 -25.92 15.96 -8.53
C MET A 1 -24.65 16.55 -7.91
N ILE A 2 -23.57 15.79 -7.92
CA ILE A 2 -22.27 16.24 -7.39
C ILE A 2 -21.76 17.39 -8.26
N ASP A 3 -21.28 18.48 -7.63
CA ASP A 3 -20.73 19.65 -8.31
C ASP A 3 -19.44 19.28 -9.08
N SER A 4 -19.27 19.83 -10.29
CA SER A 4 -18.06 19.60 -11.10
C SER A 4 -16.76 19.94 -10.39
N ARG A 5 -16.75 20.93 -9.51
CA ARG A 5 -15.60 21.26 -8.65
C ARG A 5 -15.26 20.17 -7.64
N VAL A 6 -16.24 19.38 -7.21
CA VAL A 6 -16.00 18.21 -6.34
C VAL A 6 -15.35 17.10 -7.14
N LEU A 7 -15.81 16.86 -8.38
CA LEU A 7 -15.19 15.86 -9.27
C LEU A 7 -13.73 16.23 -9.59
N GLU A 8 -13.48 17.49 -9.90
CA GLU A 8 -12.11 17.97 -10.16
C GLU A 8 -11.17 17.78 -8.97
N ARG A 9 -11.63 18.09 -7.74
CA ARG A 9 -10.85 17.82 -6.51
C ARG A 9 -10.53 16.35 -6.29
N HIS A 10 -11.39 15.46 -6.80
CA HIS A 10 -11.22 14.01 -6.73
C HIS A 10 -10.47 13.46 -7.95
N GLY A 11 -10.01 14.30 -8.89
CA GLY A 11 -9.31 13.87 -10.09
C GLY A 11 -10.16 13.00 -11.02
N LEU A 12 -11.49 13.09 -10.94
CA LEU A 12 -12.44 12.33 -11.74
C LEU A 12 -12.93 13.17 -12.93
N LYS A 13 -12.94 12.55 -14.11
CA LYS A 13 -13.53 13.12 -15.31
C LYS A 13 -15.04 12.88 -15.34
N SER A 14 -15.76 13.67 -16.14
CA SER A 14 -17.22 13.55 -16.24
C SER A 14 -17.68 12.17 -16.72
N ASP A 15 -16.97 11.60 -17.69
CA ASP A 15 -17.25 10.25 -18.22
C ASP A 15 -16.97 9.14 -17.19
N GLU A 16 -15.96 9.32 -16.34
CA GLU A 16 -15.68 8.43 -15.21
C GLU A 16 -16.81 8.51 -14.17
N TYR A 17 -17.30 9.70 -13.86
CA TYR A 17 -18.43 9.88 -12.95
C TYR A 17 -19.73 9.25 -13.48
N GLU A 18 -20.02 9.44 -14.76
CA GLU A 18 -21.18 8.80 -15.39
C GLU A 18 -21.13 7.26 -15.26
N ARG A 19 -19.92 6.68 -15.44
CA ARG A 19 -19.73 5.23 -15.26
C ARG A 19 -19.92 4.79 -13.81
N ILE A 20 -19.49 5.59 -12.82
CA ILE A 20 -19.73 5.31 -11.39
C ILE A 20 -21.24 5.26 -11.13
N VAL A 21 -21.98 6.27 -11.57
CA VAL A 21 -23.44 6.32 -11.42
C VAL A 21 -24.12 5.12 -12.08
N GLN A 22 -23.65 4.73 -13.27
CA GLN A 22 -24.15 3.56 -13.98
C GLN A 22 -23.90 2.25 -13.21
N PHE A 23 -22.68 2.05 -12.67
CA PHE A 23 -22.35 0.87 -11.86
C PHE A 23 -23.15 0.77 -10.59
N MET A 24 -23.36 1.89 -9.91
CA MET A 24 -24.08 1.93 -8.64
C MET A 24 -25.60 1.96 -8.80
N GLY A 25 -26.12 2.29 -9.99
CA GLY A 25 -27.54 2.54 -10.23
C GLY A 25 -28.10 3.77 -9.50
N ARG A 26 -27.22 4.59 -8.89
CA ARG A 26 -27.54 5.82 -8.16
C ARG A 26 -26.32 6.74 -8.09
N GLU A 27 -26.52 7.97 -7.62
CA GLU A 27 -25.40 8.86 -7.31
C GLU A 27 -24.60 8.34 -6.09
N PRO A 28 -23.25 8.38 -6.15
CA PRO A 28 -22.42 8.04 -5.00
C PRO A 28 -22.54 9.11 -3.91
N ASN A 29 -22.40 8.70 -2.65
CA ASN A 29 -22.10 9.64 -1.58
C ASN A 29 -20.62 10.05 -1.62
N LEU A 30 -20.20 10.98 -0.74
CA LEU A 30 -18.84 11.52 -0.77
C LEU A 30 -17.77 10.44 -0.47
N THR A 31 -18.06 9.51 0.45
CA THR A 31 -17.14 8.41 0.78
C THR A 31 -16.97 7.46 -0.41
N GLU A 32 -18.06 7.06 -1.03
CA GLU A 32 -18.04 6.23 -2.23
C GLU A 32 -17.31 6.93 -3.39
N LEU A 33 -17.56 8.21 -3.59
CA LEU A 33 -16.84 9.00 -4.59
C LEU A 33 -15.33 9.00 -4.33
N GLY A 34 -14.91 9.16 -3.08
CA GLY A 34 -13.50 9.10 -2.67
C GLY A 34 -12.89 7.75 -2.95
N ILE A 35 -13.59 6.65 -2.66
CA ILE A 35 -13.15 5.28 -2.96
C ILE A 35 -12.92 5.11 -4.47
N PHE A 36 -13.89 5.49 -5.30
CA PHE A 36 -13.73 5.41 -6.76
C PHE A 36 -12.59 6.30 -7.27
N SER A 37 -12.47 7.53 -6.75
CA SER A 37 -11.42 8.48 -7.11
C SER A 37 -10.03 7.87 -6.94
N VAL A 38 -9.79 7.28 -5.79
CA VAL A 38 -8.50 6.68 -5.45
C VAL A 38 -8.26 5.41 -6.26
N MET A 39 -9.22 4.49 -6.31
CA MET A 39 -9.08 3.23 -7.05
C MET A 39 -8.95 3.43 -8.56
N TRP A 40 -9.49 4.54 -9.11
CA TRP A 40 -9.38 4.89 -10.53
C TRP A 40 -8.27 5.90 -10.82
N SER A 41 -7.47 6.28 -9.82
CA SER A 41 -6.25 7.06 -10.05
C SER A 41 -5.27 6.27 -10.92
N GLU A 42 -4.36 6.94 -11.62
CA GLU A 42 -3.28 6.27 -12.35
C GLU A 42 -2.43 5.38 -11.43
N HIS A 43 -2.23 5.85 -10.19
CA HIS A 43 -1.44 5.14 -9.17
C HIS A 43 -1.99 3.73 -8.86
N CYS A 44 -3.32 3.61 -8.63
CA CYS A 44 -3.93 2.32 -8.27
C CYS A 44 -4.37 1.50 -9.49
N SER A 45 -4.86 2.15 -10.55
CA SER A 45 -5.47 1.46 -11.70
C SER A 45 -4.53 1.20 -12.86
N TYR A 46 -3.41 1.94 -12.94
CA TYR A 46 -2.52 1.94 -14.12
C TYR A 46 -3.27 2.21 -15.42
N LYS A 47 -4.36 3.02 -15.38
CA LYS A 47 -5.30 3.17 -16.49
C LYS A 47 -4.65 3.67 -17.79
N SER A 48 -3.57 4.45 -17.69
CA SER A 48 -2.82 4.96 -18.85
C SER A 48 -1.58 4.11 -19.16
N SER A 49 -0.84 3.66 -18.14
CA SER A 49 0.42 2.92 -18.29
C SER A 49 0.27 1.42 -18.56
N ARG A 50 -0.91 0.85 -18.27
CA ARG A 50 -1.17 -0.59 -18.40
C ARG A 50 -0.87 -1.17 -19.78
N VAL A 51 -1.07 -0.38 -20.84
CA VAL A 51 -0.77 -0.81 -22.20
C VAL A 51 0.73 -1.06 -22.40
N HIS A 52 1.57 -0.28 -21.78
CA HIS A 52 3.03 -0.43 -21.80
C HIS A 52 3.49 -1.55 -20.87
N LEU A 53 2.94 -1.63 -19.65
CA LEU A 53 3.28 -2.68 -18.69
C LEU A 53 3.04 -4.09 -19.24
N LYS A 54 1.98 -4.27 -20.04
CA LYS A 54 1.68 -5.54 -20.70
C LYS A 54 2.74 -6.00 -21.73
N THR A 55 3.65 -5.12 -22.15
CA THR A 55 4.74 -5.50 -23.06
C THR A 55 5.95 -6.08 -22.35
N LEU A 56 6.00 -5.95 -21.03
CA LEU A 56 7.10 -6.51 -20.22
C LEU A 56 6.95 -8.03 -20.07
N PRO A 57 8.05 -8.79 -20.09
CA PRO A 57 8.00 -10.23 -19.86
C PRO A 57 7.64 -10.48 -18.38
N THR A 58 6.55 -11.18 -18.15
CA THR A 58 6.02 -11.46 -16.80
C THR A 58 5.87 -12.96 -16.53
N GLU A 59 6.22 -13.80 -17.50
CA GLU A 59 6.13 -15.25 -17.43
C GLU A 59 7.48 -15.88 -17.74
N GLY A 60 7.74 -17.03 -17.14
CA GLY A 60 8.96 -17.80 -17.35
C GLY A 60 9.02 -19.02 -16.44
N PRO A 61 9.92 -19.99 -16.71
CA PRO A 61 9.98 -21.24 -15.96
C PRO A 61 10.32 -21.09 -14.46
N THR A 62 10.93 -19.96 -14.10
CA THR A 62 11.30 -19.65 -12.71
C THR A 62 10.32 -18.70 -12.03
N VAL A 63 9.34 -18.14 -12.75
CA VAL A 63 8.37 -17.21 -12.17
C VAL A 63 7.34 -17.98 -11.36
N LEU A 64 7.32 -17.77 -10.05
CA LEU A 64 6.33 -18.33 -9.13
C LEU A 64 5.13 -17.41 -8.94
N GLN A 65 5.38 -16.09 -8.93
CA GLN A 65 4.35 -15.05 -8.86
C GLN A 65 4.73 -13.90 -9.79
N GLY A 66 3.91 -13.69 -10.81
CA GLY A 66 3.91 -12.52 -11.68
C GLY A 66 3.08 -11.36 -11.13
N PRO A 67 2.72 -10.35 -11.97
CA PRO A 67 1.89 -9.21 -11.57
C PRO A 67 0.54 -9.63 -10.97
N GLY A 68 0.01 -8.84 -10.04
CA GLY A 68 -1.31 -9.03 -9.43
C GLY A 68 -1.30 -9.33 -7.91
N GLU A 69 -0.11 -9.47 -7.34
CA GLU A 69 0.10 -9.58 -5.88
C GLU A 69 1.03 -8.45 -5.40
N ASN A 70 1.28 -8.40 -4.08
CA ASN A 70 2.08 -7.34 -3.46
C ASN A 70 3.53 -7.31 -3.96
N ALA A 71 4.10 -8.47 -4.29
CA ALA A 71 5.46 -8.58 -4.81
C ALA A 71 5.56 -9.70 -5.86
N GLY A 72 6.62 -9.66 -6.67
CA GLY A 72 7.01 -10.75 -7.54
C GLY A 72 7.80 -11.81 -6.80
N ALA A 73 7.72 -13.07 -7.26
CA ALA A 73 8.48 -14.18 -6.71
C ALA A 73 9.07 -15.06 -7.81
N VAL A 74 10.34 -15.44 -7.65
CA VAL A 74 11.04 -16.35 -8.56
C VAL A 74 11.66 -17.50 -7.80
N ASP A 75 11.65 -18.67 -8.42
CA ASP A 75 12.33 -19.87 -7.92
C ASP A 75 13.86 -19.68 -8.02
N ILE A 76 14.55 -19.88 -6.93
CA ILE A 76 16.02 -19.83 -6.85
C ILE A 76 16.66 -21.20 -6.58
N GLY A 77 15.87 -22.26 -6.69
CA GLY A 77 16.30 -23.63 -6.41
C GLY A 77 16.13 -24.05 -4.96
N GLU A 78 16.32 -25.33 -4.68
CA GLU A 78 16.24 -25.94 -3.34
C GLU A 78 14.89 -25.72 -2.61
N GLY A 79 13.81 -25.45 -3.37
CA GLY A 79 12.49 -25.14 -2.81
C GLY A 79 12.38 -23.74 -2.21
N LEU A 80 13.33 -22.85 -2.53
CA LEU A 80 13.35 -21.47 -2.07
C LEU A 80 12.87 -20.50 -3.17
N ALA A 81 12.28 -19.41 -2.74
CA ALA A 81 11.87 -18.30 -3.59
C ALA A 81 12.54 -16.99 -3.15
N ALA A 82 13.02 -16.24 -4.11
CA ALA A 82 13.32 -14.83 -3.94
C ALA A 82 12.05 -14.02 -4.20
N VAL A 83 11.61 -13.27 -3.22
CA VAL A 83 10.45 -12.37 -3.28
C VAL A 83 10.98 -10.94 -3.27
N PHE A 84 10.59 -10.15 -4.27
CA PHE A 84 11.13 -8.81 -4.41
C PHE A 84 10.14 -7.85 -5.08
N LYS A 85 10.32 -6.58 -4.76
CA LYS A 85 9.60 -5.45 -5.36
C LYS A 85 10.51 -4.23 -5.38
N ILE A 86 10.30 -3.36 -6.36
CA ILE A 86 10.83 -2.01 -6.40
C ILE A 86 9.65 -1.04 -6.55
N GLU A 87 9.68 0.03 -5.80
CA GLU A 87 8.64 1.07 -5.85
C GLU A 87 9.25 2.45 -5.67
N SER A 88 8.60 3.46 -6.26
CA SER A 88 9.01 4.85 -6.19
C SER A 88 8.18 5.59 -5.14
N HIS A 89 8.86 6.36 -4.27
CA HIS A 89 8.21 7.22 -3.28
C HIS A 89 8.63 8.69 -3.45
N ASN A 90 8.42 9.21 -4.66
CA ASN A 90 8.99 10.49 -5.12
C ASN A 90 8.31 11.72 -4.50
N HIS A 91 6.97 11.84 -4.64
CA HIS A 91 6.21 13.01 -4.20
C HIS A 91 6.35 13.28 -2.70
N PRO A 92 6.13 12.29 -1.82
CA PRO A 92 6.34 12.48 -0.39
C PRO A 92 7.79 12.87 -0.07
N SER A 93 8.77 12.26 -0.74
CA SER A 93 10.21 12.55 -0.54
C SER A 93 10.62 13.94 -1.02
N PHE A 94 9.94 14.49 -2.03
CA PHE A 94 10.17 15.87 -2.45
C PHE A 94 9.69 16.87 -1.38
N ILE A 95 8.54 16.61 -0.79
CA ILE A 95 7.88 17.48 0.19
C ILE A 95 8.59 17.36 1.55
N GLU A 96 8.70 16.14 2.08
CA GLU A 96 9.36 15.77 3.34
C GLU A 96 10.39 14.66 3.10
N PRO A 97 11.63 15.00 2.77
CA PRO A 97 12.62 14.04 2.30
C PRO A 97 12.87 12.88 3.26
N TYR A 98 12.95 13.17 4.57
CA TYR A 98 13.16 12.13 5.58
C TYR A 98 11.96 11.19 5.68
N GLN A 99 10.76 11.74 5.95
CA GLN A 99 9.56 10.91 6.16
C GLN A 99 9.11 10.23 4.87
N GLY A 100 9.17 10.94 3.73
CA GLY A 100 8.82 10.36 2.45
C GLY A 100 9.70 9.17 2.07
N ALA A 101 11.00 9.27 2.28
CA ALA A 101 11.92 8.15 2.01
C ALA A 101 11.80 7.03 3.05
N ALA A 102 11.60 7.37 4.33
CA ALA A 102 11.38 6.40 5.40
C ALA A 102 10.12 5.54 5.14
N THR A 103 9.01 6.17 4.78
CA THR A 103 7.75 5.46 4.49
C THR A 103 7.83 4.68 3.17
N GLY A 104 8.64 5.12 2.20
CA GLY A 104 8.96 4.32 1.02
C GLY A 104 9.67 3.01 1.37
N VAL A 105 10.62 3.05 2.32
CA VAL A 105 11.28 1.84 2.84
C VAL A 105 10.28 0.95 3.58
N GLY A 106 9.44 1.51 4.45
CA GLY A 106 8.42 0.75 5.18
C GLY A 106 7.45 0.06 4.22
N GLY A 107 6.89 0.79 3.25
CA GLY A 107 5.95 0.23 2.28
C GLY A 107 6.52 -0.97 1.52
N ILE A 108 7.75 -0.84 1.02
CA ILE A 108 8.36 -1.93 0.24
C ILE A 108 8.69 -3.15 1.11
N ILE A 109 9.03 -2.96 2.39
CA ILE A 109 9.26 -4.05 3.34
C ILE A 109 7.95 -4.79 3.63
N ARG A 110 6.84 -4.06 3.81
CA ARG A 110 5.50 -4.65 4.04
C ARG A 110 5.08 -5.56 2.89
N ASP A 111 5.26 -5.11 1.65
CA ASP A 111 4.95 -5.90 0.47
C ASP A 111 5.68 -7.25 0.43
N ILE A 112 6.91 -7.28 0.91
CA ILE A 112 7.71 -8.51 0.94
C ILE A 112 7.21 -9.47 2.01
N PHE A 113 7.00 -9.00 3.24
CA PHE A 113 6.60 -9.94 4.28
C PHE A 113 5.12 -10.36 4.19
N THR A 114 4.24 -9.59 3.52
CA THR A 114 2.87 -10.06 3.20
C THR A 114 2.87 -11.30 2.31
N MET A 115 3.91 -11.49 1.50
CA MET A 115 4.06 -12.70 0.68
C MET A 115 4.63 -13.91 1.46
N GLY A 116 4.81 -13.78 2.78
CA GLY A 116 5.43 -14.84 3.61
C GLY A 116 6.95 -14.86 3.57
N ALA A 117 7.58 -13.90 2.90
CA ALA A 117 9.02 -13.82 2.77
C ALA A 117 9.63 -12.95 3.88
N ARG A 118 10.75 -13.39 4.46
CA ARG A 118 11.51 -12.56 5.39
C ARG A 118 12.37 -11.57 4.59
N PRO A 119 12.16 -10.25 4.76
CA PRO A 119 13.03 -9.24 4.16
C PRO A 119 14.45 -9.38 4.68
N ILE A 120 15.45 -9.34 3.78
CA ILE A 120 16.86 -9.54 4.12
C ILE A 120 17.78 -8.44 3.58
N ALA A 121 17.35 -7.71 2.56
CA ALA A 121 18.18 -6.68 1.93
C ALA A 121 17.34 -5.59 1.28
N LEU A 122 17.85 -4.36 1.34
CA LEU A 122 17.37 -3.19 0.61
C LEU A 122 18.42 -2.74 -0.40
N LEU A 123 17.95 -2.23 -1.55
CA LEU A 123 18.73 -1.49 -2.52
C LEU A 123 17.94 -0.25 -2.94
N ASN A 124 18.66 0.77 -3.42
CA ASN A 124 18.01 2.01 -3.83
C ASN A 124 18.51 2.47 -5.20
N SER A 125 17.63 3.06 -5.99
CA SER A 125 17.98 3.75 -7.22
C SER A 125 17.49 5.18 -7.12
N LEU A 126 18.39 6.11 -6.85
CA LEU A 126 18.09 7.50 -6.53
C LEU A 126 18.50 8.43 -7.66
N ARG A 127 17.65 9.40 -7.99
CA ARG A 127 17.91 10.42 -9.00
C ARG A 127 17.59 11.79 -8.42
N PHE A 128 18.55 12.70 -8.57
CA PHE A 128 18.41 14.08 -8.10
C PHE A 128 18.86 15.05 -9.19
N GLY A 129 18.46 16.31 -9.08
CA GLY A 129 19.00 17.41 -9.86
C GLY A 129 20.48 17.59 -9.61
N SER A 130 21.13 18.52 -10.34
CA SER A 130 22.55 18.84 -10.14
C SER A 130 22.83 19.21 -8.69
N LEU A 131 23.98 18.81 -8.15
CA LEU A 131 24.34 19.04 -6.73
C LEU A 131 24.43 20.54 -6.36
N ASP A 132 24.67 21.39 -7.31
CA ASP A 132 24.70 22.87 -7.17
C ASP A 132 23.32 23.52 -7.31
N ALA A 133 22.31 22.76 -7.77
CA ALA A 133 20.96 23.28 -7.88
C ALA A 133 20.35 23.52 -6.48
N PRO A 134 19.58 24.62 -6.32
CA PRO A 134 18.95 24.93 -5.04
C PRO A 134 18.09 23.76 -4.50
N GLY A 135 18.29 23.41 -3.24
CA GLY A 135 17.51 22.38 -2.54
C GLY A 135 17.97 20.94 -2.77
N THR A 136 18.77 20.62 -3.81
CA THR A 136 19.19 19.23 -4.10
C THR A 136 19.93 18.59 -2.92
N ARG A 137 20.83 19.32 -2.25
CA ARG A 137 21.55 18.79 -1.08
C ARG A 137 20.60 18.43 0.06
N ARG A 138 19.63 19.30 0.36
CA ARG A 138 18.61 19.05 1.39
C ARG A 138 17.80 17.79 1.06
N LEU A 139 17.39 17.63 -0.20
CA LEU A 139 16.67 16.44 -0.65
C LEU A 139 17.52 15.18 -0.48
N LEU A 140 18.76 15.19 -0.96
CA LEU A 140 19.69 14.07 -0.85
C LEU A 140 19.94 13.67 0.60
N GLU A 141 20.30 14.62 1.46
CA GLU A 141 20.58 14.38 2.88
C GLU A 141 19.36 13.81 3.60
N GLY A 142 18.17 14.40 3.37
CA GLY A 142 16.93 13.93 3.99
C GLY A 142 16.51 12.55 3.51
N VAL A 143 16.58 12.28 2.21
CA VAL A 143 16.24 10.97 1.62
C VAL A 143 17.17 9.88 2.16
N VAL A 144 18.47 10.11 2.13
CA VAL A 144 19.46 9.14 2.64
C VAL A 144 19.27 8.89 4.13
N ALA A 145 19.03 9.96 4.90
CA ALA A 145 18.76 9.83 6.34
C ALA A 145 17.46 9.06 6.64
N GLY A 146 16.40 9.28 5.84
CA GLY A 146 15.14 8.55 5.97
C GLY A 146 15.28 7.07 5.68
N ILE A 147 15.93 6.72 4.56
CA ILE A 147 16.22 5.33 4.19
C ILE A 147 17.05 4.65 5.31
N ALA A 148 18.13 5.30 5.74
CA ALA A 148 19.03 4.75 6.76
C ALA A 148 18.30 4.63 8.12
N GLY A 149 17.53 5.64 8.51
CA GLY A 149 16.80 5.65 9.78
C GLY A 149 15.80 4.51 9.87
N TYR A 150 15.03 4.29 8.82
CA TYR A 150 14.04 3.19 8.80
C TYR A 150 14.71 1.81 8.73
N GLY A 151 15.59 1.60 7.73
CA GLY A 151 16.26 0.32 7.52
C GLY A 151 17.09 -0.14 8.73
N ASN A 152 17.85 0.77 9.35
CA ASN A 152 18.63 0.45 10.55
C ASN A 152 17.74 0.13 11.76
N SER A 153 16.63 0.86 11.95
CA SER A 153 15.74 0.63 13.08
C SER A 153 15.00 -0.70 12.98
N ILE A 154 14.58 -1.11 11.79
CA ILE A 154 13.93 -2.41 11.57
C ILE A 154 14.93 -3.56 11.48
N GLY A 155 16.21 -3.26 11.23
CA GLY A 155 17.30 -4.24 11.16
C GLY A 155 17.44 -4.91 9.80
N ILE A 156 17.09 -4.22 8.70
CA ILE A 156 17.26 -4.70 7.32
C ILE A 156 18.31 -3.82 6.63
N PRO A 157 19.47 -4.37 6.24
CA PRO A 157 20.56 -3.58 5.69
C PRO A 157 20.29 -3.11 4.26
N THR A 158 20.68 -1.88 3.95
CA THR A 158 20.89 -1.44 2.56
C THR A 158 22.24 -1.96 2.08
N VAL A 159 22.22 -2.90 1.14
CA VAL A 159 23.43 -3.62 0.68
C VAL A 159 24.00 -3.07 -0.60
N GLY A 160 23.29 -2.15 -1.28
CA GLY A 160 23.76 -1.56 -2.53
C GLY A 160 22.73 -0.59 -3.11
N GLY A 161 22.98 -0.18 -4.34
CA GLY A 161 22.14 0.75 -5.08
C GLY A 161 22.96 1.68 -5.95
N GLU A 162 22.32 2.71 -6.47
CA GLU A 162 22.94 3.73 -7.31
C GLU A 162 22.37 5.11 -7.04
N ILE A 163 23.16 6.13 -7.27
CA ILE A 163 22.74 7.53 -7.23
C ILE A 163 23.21 8.22 -8.51
N ALA A 164 22.33 8.95 -9.18
CA ALA A 164 22.70 9.78 -10.31
C ALA A 164 22.18 11.23 -10.13
N PHE A 165 22.93 12.17 -10.69
CA PHE A 165 22.63 13.58 -10.67
C PHE A 165 22.47 14.06 -12.12
N GLU A 166 21.29 14.55 -12.46
CA GLU A 166 20.93 14.98 -13.81
C GLU A 166 19.99 16.20 -13.72
N PRO A 167 20.25 17.29 -14.44
CA PRO A 167 19.41 18.51 -14.36
C PRO A 167 17.91 18.26 -14.55
N SER A 168 17.51 17.28 -15.32
CA SER A 168 16.11 16.93 -15.57
C SER A 168 15.36 16.46 -14.32
N TYR A 169 16.06 16.04 -13.27
CA TYR A 169 15.47 15.67 -11.98
C TYR A 169 15.42 16.82 -10.97
N ALA A 170 15.80 18.04 -11.37
CA ALA A 170 15.66 19.22 -10.51
C ALA A 170 14.17 19.46 -10.17
N GLY A 171 13.83 19.47 -8.88
CA GLY A 171 12.45 19.61 -8.44
C GLY A 171 11.57 18.37 -8.58
N ASN A 172 12.06 17.27 -9.18
CA ASN A 172 11.34 16.00 -9.29
C ASN A 172 12.30 14.81 -9.09
N PRO A 173 12.79 14.56 -7.87
CA PRO A 173 13.69 13.46 -7.59
C PRO A 173 12.99 12.13 -7.76
N LEU A 174 13.75 11.09 -8.11
CA LEU A 174 13.28 9.72 -8.03
C LEU A 174 13.87 9.04 -6.80
N VAL A 175 12.99 8.48 -5.98
CA VAL A 175 13.36 7.74 -4.77
C VAL A 175 12.79 6.33 -4.91
N ASN A 176 13.56 5.47 -5.58
CA ASN A 176 13.15 4.08 -5.79
C ASN A 176 13.78 3.21 -4.71
N VAL A 177 12.97 2.46 -4.00
CA VAL A 177 13.40 1.51 -2.98
C VAL A 177 13.07 0.09 -3.46
N PHE A 178 14.04 -0.77 -3.41
CA PHE A 178 13.91 -2.21 -3.69
C PHE A 178 14.10 -2.99 -2.40
N CYS A 179 13.26 -3.99 -2.17
CA CYS A 179 13.43 -4.94 -1.07
C CYS A 179 13.45 -6.36 -1.60
N LEU A 180 14.36 -7.17 -1.05
CA LEU A 180 14.48 -8.60 -1.28
C LEU A 180 14.15 -9.36 -0.02
N GLY A 181 13.32 -10.37 -0.14
CA GLY A 181 13.05 -11.36 0.90
C GLY A 181 13.24 -12.79 0.40
N ILE A 182 13.33 -13.72 1.33
CA ILE A 182 13.41 -15.16 1.05
C ILE A 182 12.25 -15.88 1.74
N ALA A 183 11.62 -16.79 1.00
CA ALA A 183 10.59 -17.70 1.50
C ALA A 183 10.83 -19.11 0.97
N LYS A 184 10.14 -20.10 1.56
CA LYS A 184 9.95 -21.37 0.83
C LYS A 184 8.94 -21.15 -0.28
N ALA A 185 9.18 -21.71 -1.45
CA ALA A 185 8.26 -21.56 -2.59
C ALA A 185 6.83 -22.07 -2.27
N SER A 186 6.71 -23.08 -1.39
CA SER A 186 5.43 -23.62 -0.90
C SER A 186 4.67 -22.70 0.05
N ASP A 187 5.35 -21.74 0.67
CA ASP A 187 4.83 -20.93 1.78
C ASP A 187 4.45 -19.50 1.34
N ILE A 188 4.47 -19.25 0.03
CA ILE A 188 4.05 -17.96 -0.54
C ILE A 188 2.55 -17.75 -0.27
N ILE A 189 2.23 -16.64 0.38
CA ILE A 189 0.88 -16.23 0.73
C ILE A 189 0.39 -15.15 -0.23
N LYS A 190 -0.92 -15.12 -0.46
CA LYS A 190 -1.59 -14.16 -1.37
C LYS A 190 -2.49 -13.20 -0.61
N GLY A 191 -2.67 -12.02 -1.19
CA GLY A 191 -3.60 -11.00 -0.68
C GLY A 191 -5.03 -11.29 -1.14
N VAL A 192 -5.70 -12.29 -0.55
CA VAL A 192 -7.05 -12.69 -0.94
C VAL A 192 -8.02 -12.69 0.25
N ALA A 193 -9.26 -12.22 0.01
CA ALA A 193 -10.38 -12.39 0.93
C ALA A 193 -11.36 -13.39 0.31
N SER A 194 -11.32 -14.64 0.78
CA SER A 194 -12.19 -15.70 0.28
C SER A 194 -12.92 -16.41 1.42
N GLY A 195 -14.06 -17.00 1.11
CA GLY A 195 -14.90 -17.73 2.06
C GLY A 195 -15.82 -16.79 2.86
N VAL A 196 -17.12 -16.87 2.52
CA VAL A 196 -18.17 -16.06 3.18
C VAL A 196 -18.20 -16.32 4.68
N GLY A 197 -18.28 -15.23 5.44
CA GLY A 197 -18.33 -15.28 6.89
C GLY A 197 -16.95 -15.34 7.57
N ASN A 198 -15.86 -15.46 6.84
CA ASN A 198 -14.51 -15.38 7.42
C ASN A 198 -14.25 -14.01 8.05
N ALA A 199 -13.51 -14.02 9.16
CA ALA A 199 -13.21 -12.79 9.88
C ALA A 199 -12.08 -12.01 9.21
N VAL A 200 -12.25 -10.70 9.10
CA VAL A 200 -11.22 -9.77 8.62
C VAL A 200 -10.72 -8.97 9.82
N TYR A 201 -9.41 -8.90 9.99
CA TYR A 201 -8.76 -8.21 11.09
C TYR A 201 -7.92 -7.05 10.57
N TYR A 202 -8.13 -5.90 11.18
CA TYR A 202 -7.23 -4.78 11.10
C TYR A 202 -6.14 -4.93 12.18
N VAL A 203 -4.87 -4.87 11.81
CA VAL A 203 -3.73 -5.07 12.72
C VAL A 203 -2.69 -3.96 12.49
N GLY A 204 -2.10 -3.47 13.57
CA GLY A 204 -1.02 -2.48 13.53
C GLY A 204 -1.37 -1.14 14.12
N ALA A 205 -0.80 -0.08 13.56
CA ALA A 205 -0.96 1.30 14.05
C ALA A 205 -2.40 1.79 13.92
N LYS A 206 -2.77 2.77 14.76
CA LYS A 206 -4.07 3.42 14.66
C LYS A 206 -4.15 4.30 13.41
N THR A 207 -5.32 4.35 12.78
CA THR A 207 -5.61 5.22 11.65
C THR A 207 -5.62 6.70 12.07
N GLY A 208 -4.85 7.52 11.38
CA GLY A 208 -4.83 8.98 11.47
C GLY A 208 -5.22 9.64 10.16
N ARG A 209 -5.11 10.96 10.07
CA ARG A 209 -5.39 11.74 8.85
C ARG A 209 -4.19 11.81 7.89
N ASP A 210 -3.30 10.84 7.92
CA ASP A 210 -2.12 10.80 7.07
C ASP A 210 -2.48 10.40 5.63
N GLY A 211 -1.86 10.99 4.64
CA GLY A 211 -1.91 10.57 3.24
C GLY A 211 -3.29 10.61 2.59
N ILE A 212 -4.29 11.25 3.19
CA ILE A 212 -5.62 11.37 2.55
C ILE A 212 -5.46 12.08 1.21
N HIS A 213 -5.86 11.43 0.10
CA HIS A 213 -5.56 11.79 -1.28
C HIS A 213 -4.08 11.61 -1.71
N GLY A 214 -3.25 10.91 -0.96
CA GLY A 214 -1.85 10.65 -1.31
C GLY A 214 -1.70 9.97 -2.67
N ALA A 215 -2.46 8.92 -2.94
CA ALA A 215 -2.47 8.22 -4.23
C ALA A 215 -2.91 9.12 -5.39
N THR A 216 -3.86 10.02 -5.19
CA THR A 216 -4.26 11.01 -6.19
C THR A 216 -3.17 12.05 -6.40
N MET A 217 -2.53 12.49 -5.32
CA MET A 217 -1.41 13.44 -5.36
C MET A 217 -0.18 12.85 -6.06
N ALA A 218 0.07 11.57 -5.92
CA ALA A 218 1.18 10.87 -6.57
C ALA A 218 1.09 10.88 -8.12
N SER A 219 -0.08 11.17 -8.67
CA SER A 219 -0.32 11.32 -10.12
C SER A 219 -0.35 12.78 -10.58
N ALA A 220 -0.12 13.77 -9.69
CA ALA A 220 -0.15 15.18 -10.01
C ALA A 220 1.26 15.70 -10.37
N GLU A 221 1.31 16.80 -11.13
CA GLU A 221 2.56 17.52 -11.37
C GLU A 221 2.95 18.35 -10.14
N PHE A 222 4.26 18.52 -9.94
CA PHE A 222 4.78 19.39 -8.90
C PHE A 222 4.61 20.87 -9.29
N ASP A 223 4.15 21.68 -8.33
CA ASP A 223 4.06 23.12 -8.44
C ASP A 223 4.64 23.82 -7.18
N GLU A 224 4.70 25.15 -7.21
CA GLU A 224 5.20 25.94 -6.07
C GLU A 224 4.37 25.76 -4.79
N LYS A 225 3.11 25.29 -4.91
CA LYS A 225 2.19 25.03 -3.80
C LYS A 225 2.32 23.62 -3.22
N SER A 226 3.16 22.78 -3.81
CA SER A 226 3.33 21.39 -3.35
C SER A 226 3.82 21.31 -1.89
N ALA A 227 4.55 22.33 -1.43
CA ALA A 227 4.97 22.43 -0.02
C ALA A 227 3.80 22.64 0.97
N GLU A 228 2.68 23.18 0.54
CA GLU A 228 1.46 23.35 1.36
C GLU A 228 0.82 21.98 1.70
N LYS A 229 1.16 20.92 0.95
CA LYS A 229 0.68 19.54 1.14
C LYS A 229 1.48 18.77 2.19
N ARG A 230 2.46 19.39 2.84
CA ARG A 230 3.33 18.78 3.86
C ARG A 230 2.59 18.05 4.98
N PRO A 231 1.45 18.53 5.51
CA PRO A 231 0.70 17.82 6.54
C PRO A 231 0.08 16.50 6.07
N ALA A 232 -0.01 16.27 4.76
CA ALA A 232 -0.54 15.04 4.19
C ALA A 232 0.53 13.92 4.01
N VAL A 233 1.80 14.22 4.28
CA VAL A 233 2.87 13.22 4.19
C VAL A 233 2.79 12.27 5.38
N GLN A 234 2.84 10.97 5.06
CA GLN A 234 2.82 9.91 6.07
C GLN A 234 4.07 9.96 6.95
N VAL A 235 3.93 9.49 8.19
CA VAL A 235 5.04 9.35 9.15
C VAL A 235 5.25 7.86 9.42
N GLY A 236 6.48 7.37 9.23
CA GLY A 236 6.84 5.98 9.44
C GLY A 236 7.25 5.67 10.87
N ASP A 237 6.83 4.51 11.38
CA ASP A 237 7.23 3.93 12.67
C ASP A 237 7.90 2.56 12.46
N PRO A 238 9.22 2.52 12.26
CA PRO A 238 9.94 1.26 12.01
C PRO A 238 9.91 0.29 13.21
N PHE A 239 9.66 0.78 14.42
CA PHE A 239 9.47 -0.08 15.58
C PHE A 239 8.14 -0.84 15.50
N MET A 240 7.05 -0.13 15.19
CA MET A 240 5.75 -0.77 14.98
C MET A 240 5.82 -1.76 13.82
N GLU A 241 6.47 -1.39 12.72
CA GLU A 241 6.60 -2.30 11.57
C GLU A 241 7.43 -3.55 11.91
N LYS A 242 8.47 -3.42 12.73
CA LYS A 242 9.22 -4.58 13.20
C LYS A 242 8.34 -5.56 13.99
N LEU A 243 7.47 -5.05 14.85
CA LEU A 243 6.52 -5.89 15.59
C LEU A 243 5.52 -6.57 14.64
N LEU A 244 5.00 -5.84 13.66
CA LEU A 244 4.10 -6.39 12.64
C LEU A 244 4.77 -7.48 11.80
N LEU A 245 5.99 -7.24 11.34
CA LEU A 245 6.76 -8.20 10.55
C LEU A 245 6.89 -9.53 11.28
N GLU A 246 7.34 -9.51 12.54
CA GLU A 246 7.52 -10.74 13.31
C GLU A 246 6.17 -11.42 13.60
N ALA A 247 5.15 -10.67 14.00
CA ALA A 247 3.82 -11.22 14.27
C ALA A 247 3.16 -11.80 13.00
N CYS A 248 3.27 -11.12 11.86
CA CYS A 248 2.74 -11.62 10.59
C CYS A 248 3.45 -12.89 10.13
N LEU A 249 4.78 -12.92 10.16
CA LEU A 249 5.53 -14.13 9.82
C LEU A 249 5.28 -15.30 10.78
N GLU A 250 4.89 -15.03 12.03
CA GLU A 250 4.50 -16.06 12.99
C GLU A 250 3.09 -16.61 12.69
N VAL A 251 2.11 -15.75 12.47
CA VAL A 251 0.73 -16.18 12.15
C VAL A 251 0.65 -16.93 10.82
N MET A 252 1.49 -16.59 9.85
CA MET A 252 1.59 -17.28 8.56
C MET A 252 2.03 -18.74 8.67
N LYS A 253 2.69 -19.13 9.75
CA LYS A 253 3.05 -20.55 10.01
C LYS A 253 1.87 -21.37 10.49
N THR A 254 0.73 -20.75 10.75
CA THR A 254 -0.50 -21.42 11.18
C THR A 254 -1.41 -21.68 9.99
N ASP A 255 -2.37 -22.58 10.16
CA ASP A 255 -3.43 -22.84 9.16
C ASP A 255 -4.62 -21.88 9.27
N ALA A 256 -4.54 -20.89 10.15
CA ALA A 256 -5.64 -19.96 10.44
C ALA A 256 -5.77 -18.87 9.36
N LEU A 257 -4.66 -18.45 8.74
CA LEU A 257 -4.64 -17.36 7.78
C LEU A 257 -5.11 -17.84 6.39
N ILE A 258 -5.97 -17.01 5.75
CA ILE A 258 -6.41 -17.19 4.36
C ILE A 258 -5.63 -16.25 3.45
N GLY A 259 -5.50 -15.00 3.84
CA GLY A 259 -4.78 -13.99 3.08
C GLY A 259 -4.42 -12.80 3.95
N ILE A 260 -3.46 -12.04 3.48
CA ILE A 260 -2.95 -10.85 4.15
C ILE A 260 -2.53 -9.82 3.09
N GLN A 261 -2.76 -8.56 3.40
CA GLN A 261 -2.29 -7.42 2.59
C GLN A 261 -1.93 -6.25 3.50
N ASP A 262 -0.96 -5.45 3.09
CA ASP A 262 -0.67 -4.18 3.74
C ASP A 262 -1.72 -3.12 3.38
N MET A 263 -1.75 -2.05 4.15
CA MET A 263 -2.54 -0.87 3.88
C MET A 263 -1.60 0.24 3.39
N GLY A 264 -1.11 0.11 2.17
CA GLY A 264 -0.28 1.11 1.50
C GLY A 264 -1.09 2.27 0.95
N ALA A 265 -0.93 2.56 -0.35
CA ALA A 265 -1.70 3.58 -1.06
C ALA A 265 -3.21 3.35 -0.89
N ALA A 266 -3.95 4.42 -0.61
CA ALA A 266 -5.38 4.38 -0.31
C ALA A 266 -5.79 3.52 0.90
N GLY A 267 -4.84 3.03 1.67
CA GLY A 267 -5.04 2.39 2.95
C GLY A 267 -6.08 1.27 2.97
N LEU A 268 -7.10 1.42 3.81
CA LEU A 268 -8.15 0.42 3.98
C LEU A 268 -8.97 0.19 2.70
N THR A 269 -9.17 1.22 1.88
CA THR A 269 -9.86 1.10 0.60
C THR A 269 -9.15 0.13 -0.34
N CYS A 270 -7.85 0.31 -0.55
CA CYS A 270 -7.08 -0.53 -1.47
C CYS A 270 -7.04 -1.98 -0.98
N SER A 271 -6.65 -2.19 0.29
CA SER A 271 -6.54 -3.54 0.85
C SER A 271 -7.84 -4.33 0.78
N THR A 272 -8.99 -3.71 1.13
CA THR A 272 -10.28 -4.40 1.11
C THR A 272 -10.78 -4.69 -0.30
N THR A 273 -10.66 -3.73 -1.22
CA THR A 273 -11.13 -3.91 -2.60
C THR A 273 -10.29 -4.90 -3.37
N GLU A 274 -8.97 -4.85 -3.23
CA GLU A 274 -8.06 -5.78 -3.92
C GLU A 274 -8.17 -7.20 -3.38
N MET A 275 -8.15 -7.37 -2.06
CA MET A 275 -8.31 -8.71 -1.47
C MET A 275 -9.68 -9.32 -1.80
N GLY A 276 -10.75 -8.50 -1.77
CA GLY A 276 -12.09 -8.91 -2.14
C GLY A 276 -12.16 -9.34 -3.62
N SER A 277 -11.62 -8.52 -4.51
CA SER A 277 -11.57 -8.80 -5.96
C SER A 277 -10.81 -10.08 -6.27
N ARG A 278 -9.62 -10.29 -5.67
CA ARG A 278 -8.81 -11.52 -5.86
C ARG A 278 -9.47 -12.74 -5.25
N GLY A 279 -10.18 -12.57 -4.12
CA GLY A 279 -10.88 -13.66 -3.42
C GLY A 279 -12.27 -13.98 -3.96
N GLY A 280 -12.80 -13.17 -4.87
CA GLY A 280 -14.15 -13.32 -5.42
C GLY A 280 -15.26 -13.10 -4.39
N ALA A 281 -15.02 -12.25 -3.37
CA ALA A 281 -15.96 -11.94 -2.30
C ALA A 281 -15.95 -10.44 -1.97
N GLY A 282 -17.09 -9.92 -1.49
CA GLY A 282 -17.15 -8.58 -0.91
C GLY A 282 -16.62 -8.56 0.53
N VAL A 283 -16.36 -7.36 1.05
CA VAL A 283 -15.94 -7.14 2.45
C VAL A 283 -16.91 -6.19 3.11
N GLU A 284 -17.51 -6.60 4.22
CA GLU A 284 -18.35 -5.76 5.07
C GLU A 284 -17.48 -5.11 6.15
N ILE A 285 -17.53 -3.78 6.25
CA ILE A 285 -16.69 -3.01 7.16
C ILE A 285 -17.57 -2.13 8.06
N ASP A 286 -17.44 -2.30 9.36
CA ASP A 286 -17.89 -1.30 10.32
C ASP A 286 -16.74 -0.34 10.63
N VAL A 287 -16.70 0.81 9.96
CA VAL A 287 -15.63 1.80 10.12
C VAL A 287 -15.55 2.40 11.52
N SER A 288 -16.62 2.31 12.32
CA SER A 288 -16.62 2.77 13.72
C SER A 288 -15.72 1.93 14.62
N LEU A 289 -15.43 0.70 14.21
CA LEU A 289 -14.56 -0.25 14.91
C LEU A 289 -13.07 -0.08 14.54
N VAL A 290 -12.77 0.69 13.49
CA VAL A 290 -11.38 0.94 13.08
C VAL A 290 -10.69 1.80 14.16
N PRO A 291 -9.56 1.34 14.72
CA PRO A 291 -8.83 2.10 15.72
C PRO A 291 -8.35 3.44 15.16
N GLN A 292 -8.71 4.54 15.81
CA GLN A 292 -8.39 5.90 15.38
C GLN A 292 -7.37 6.53 16.31
N ARG A 293 -6.40 7.24 15.74
CA ARG A 293 -5.43 8.06 16.48
C ARG A 293 -6.03 9.41 16.87
N GLU A 294 -6.91 9.93 16.04
CA GLU A 294 -7.51 11.23 16.17
C GLU A 294 -9.02 11.11 16.38
N THR A 295 -9.60 12.01 17.15
CA THR A 295 -11.04 12.03 17.41
C THR A 295 -11.81 12.62 16.23
N GLY A 296 -13.05 12.15 16.02
CA GLY A 296 -13.97 12.71 15.05
C GLY A 296 -13.61 12.47 13.60
N MET A 297 -12.89 11.40 13.30
CA MET A 297 -12.63 11.00 11.92
C MET A 297 -13.91 10.55 11.24
N THR A 298 -14.13 11.02 10.03
CA THR A 298 -15.25 10.64 9.18
C THR A 298 -15.01 9.29 8.50
N PRO A 299 -16.04 8.56 8.04
CA PRO A 299 -15.85 7.37 7.22
C PRO A 299 -14.96 7.60 6.00
N TYR A 300 -15.05 8.76 5.37
CA TYR A 300 -14.21 9.18 4.27
C TYR A 300 -12.73 9.18 4.67
N GLU A 301 -12.38 9.83 5.78
CA GLU A 301 -11.01 9.92 6.26
C GLU A 301 -10.46 8.55 6.70
N ILE A 302 -11.30 7.71 7.32
CA ILE A 302 -10.89 6.37 7.77
C ILE A 302 -10.58 5.46 6.58
N MET A 303 -11.44 5.46 5.55
CA MET A 303 -11.27 4.60 4.38
C MET A 303 -10.08 5.00 3.51
N LEU A 304 -9.79 6.31 3.41
CA LEU A 304 -8.78 6.85 2.51
C LEU A 304 -7.44 7.20 3.18
N SER A 305 -7.35 7.04 4.50
CA SER A 305 -6.11 7.28 5.23
C SER A 305 -5.01 6.32 4.78
N GLU A 306 -3.82 6.85 4.57
CA GLU A 306 -2.60 6.10 4.26
C GLU A 306 -1.64 6.05 5.46
N SER A 307 -2.17 6.09 6.69
CA SER A 307 -1.35 5.85 7.88
C SER A 307 -0.58 4.55 7.73
N GLN A 308 0.69 4.59 8.08
CA GLN A 308 1.63 3.49 7.85
C GLN A 308 1.48 2.37 8.88
N GLU A 309 2.20 1.27 8.69
CA GLU A 309 2.31 0.12 9.59
C GLU A 309 0.96 -0.50 9.96
N ARG A 310 0.13 -0.74 8.93
CA ARG A 310 -1.19 -1.37 9.07
C ARG A 310 -1.34 -2.53 8.10
N MET A 311 -1.98 -3.60 8.57
CA MET A 311 -2.20 -4.83 7.80
C MET A 311 -3.67 -5.25 7.88
N LEU A 312 -4.16 -5.83 6.80
CA LEU A 312 -5.45 -6.50 6.73
C LEU A 312 -5.24 -8.01 6.63
N LEU A 313 -5.79 -8.78 7.58
CA LEU A 313 -5.68 -10.23 7.62
C LEU A 313 -7.07 -10.84 7.48
N VAL A 314 -7.19 -11.89 6.68
CA VAL A 314 -8.40 -12.71 6.58
C VAL A 314 -8.11 -14.07 7.18
N SER A 315 -8.93 -14.48 8.16
CA SER A 315 -8.74 -15.77 8.83
C SER A 315 -9.95 -16.69 8.73
N LYS A 316 -9.70 -17.98 8.75
CA LYS A 316 -10.75 -19.01 8.84
C LYS A 316 -11.53 -18.87 10.14
N ILE A 317 -12.85 -18.90 10.08
CA ILE A 317 -13.66 -19.06 11.27
C ILE A 317 -13.46 -20.51 11.76
N ARG A 318 -12.86 -20.66 12.94
CA ARG A 318 -12.91 -21.93 13.65
C ARG A 318 -14.29 -22.11 14.26
N SER A 319 -15.05 -23.08 13.81
CA SER A 319 -16.27 -23.54 14.46
C SER A 319 -15.92 -24.28 15.75
N THR A 320 -15.55 -23.55 16.80
CA THR A 320 -15.36 -24.17 18.12
C THR A 320 -16.02 -23.29 19.18
N SER A 321 -16.93 -23.92 19.88
CA SER A 321 -17.65 -23.41 21.05
C SER A 321 -16.78 -23.19 22.30
N ALA A 322 -15.48 -23.06 22.18
CA ALA A 322 -14.59 -22.86 23.32
C ALA A 322 -13.27 -22.23 22.87
N SER A 323 -13.21 -20.96 22.90
CA SER A 323 -12.10 -20.08 23.30
C SER A 323 -12.27 -18.71 22.65
N ARG A 324 -12.23 -17.67 23.47
CA ARG A 324 -12.14 -16.27 23.02
C ARG A 324 -10.95 -16.14 22.09
N PRO A 325 -11.05 -15.44 20.92
CA PRO A 325 -9.89 -15.15 20.12
C PRO A 325 -8.88 -14.36 20.96
N CYS A 326 -7.59 -14.70 20.83
CA CYS A 326 -6.50 -14.03 21.55
C CYS A 326 -6.28 -12.57 21.13
N PHE A 327 -7.12 -12.02 20.28
CA PHE A 327 -7.05 -10.63 19.83
C PHE A 327 -8.41 -9.95 20.02
N GLU A 328 -8.53 -9.13 21.05
CA GLU A 328 -9.59 -8.13 21.15
C GLU A 328 -9.25 -6.97 20.18
N THR A 329 -9.49 -7.18 18.90
CA THR A 329 -9.44 -6.15 17.87
C THR A 329 -10.69 -6.22 17.04
N SER A 330 -11.19 -5.07 16.61
CA SER A 330 -12.38 -4.91 15.77
C SER A 330 -12.37 -5.88 14.58
N SER A 331 -13.40 -6.72 14.46
CA SER A 331 -13.51 -7.69 13.37
C SER A 331 -14.34 -7.15 12.22
N MET A 332 -13.85 -7.31 11.01
CA MET A 332 -14.58 -7.09 9.76
C MET A 332 -14.94 -8.45 9.15
N ARG A 333 -16.01 -8.54 8.40
CA ARG A 333 -16.48 -9.81 7.81
C ARG A 333 -16.53 -9.71 6.28
N SER A 334 -16.24 -10.81 5.58
CA SER A 334 -16.40 -10.90 4.13
C SER A 334 -17.82 -11.32 3.73
N CYS A 335 -18.35 -10.74 2.66
CA CYS A 335 -19.67 -11.01 2.10
C CYS A 335 -19.60 -11.67 0.72
N ASP A 336 -20.65 -12.33 0.30
CA ASP A 336 -20.76 -12.92 -1.04
C ASP A 336 -20.86 -11.83 -2.12
N SER A 337 -20.11 -11.99 -3.21
CA SER A 337 -20.10 -11.04 -4.33
C SER A 337 -21.46 -10.99 -5.09
N ASP A 338 -22.27 -12.05 -4.99
CA ASP A 338 -23.54 -12.14 -5.70
C ASP A 338 -24.67 -11.29 -5.09
N SER A 339 -24.50 -10.78 -3.87
CA SER A 339 -25.50 -9.95 -3.20
C SER A 339 -25.33 -8.44 -3.47
N MET A 340 -24.27 -8.02 -4.18
CA MET A 340 -24.02 -6.62 -4.52
C MET A 340 -24.37 -6.25 -5.98
N ILE A 341 -24.91 -7.20 -6.79
CA ILE A 341 -25.31 -6.96 -8.19
C ILE A 341 -26.84 -7.05 -8.35
N SER A 342 -27.59 -6.85 -7.30
CA SER A 342 -29.05 -6.74 -7.40
C SER A 342 -29.55 -5.37 -6.97
#